data_e93998254d03c4b25953adcf4ae7d2e0
#
_entry.id   e93998254d03c4b25953adcf4ae7d2e0
#
_cell.length_a   1.000
_cell.length_b   1.000
_cell.length_c   1.000
_cell.angle_alpha   90.00
_cell.angle_beta   90.00
_cell.angle_gamma   90.00
#
_symmetry.space_group_name_H-M   'P 1'
#
loop_
_entity.id
_entity.type
_entity.pdbx_description
1 polymer ?
#
loop_
_entity_poly.entity_id
_entity_poly.type
_entity_poly.pdbx_seq_one_letter_code
_entity_poly.pdbx_strand_id
1 'polypeptide(L)'
;MDNQEQCRKLANRIYELDEKVYKTSGSGLGKTFTGEKARVLDNLTVLIISNPQGHLLRSELALIGNMARSIRDKDARHDLLIEYNDILEEIANLPMSFGSVDIVDKDLADMNSSILNKNFSEKDHLVICISRSHGSAGTDIGFALAEALHINYYDESVLNQILDRRDAKEFGSDATKVSDFKRYHGLSKKDASFFRQSALICELAKEEDMIVMGRAADVVLTGQHIPHISIYITAPFAIRVRRMMELKNLDLKQAINLVRKMDHKHQDYYHSFTGKRWGDAINYDLCINSACYGIDESVELIGRLINRQAKLVHRNKDTK
;
A
#
# COMPACT_ATOMS: atom_id res chain seq x y z
N MET A 1 31.41 -9.15 -2.58
CA MET A 1 30.39 -9.62 -3.51
C MET A 1 30.00 -8.45 -4.40
N ASP A 2 29.84 -8.67 -5.69
CA ASP A 2 29.37 -7.65 -6.61
C ASP A 2 27.90 -7.28 -6.19
N ASN A 3 27.62 -6.01 -6.11
CA ASN A 3 26.28 -5.50 -5.74
C ASN A 3 25.17 -6.11 -6.63
N GLN A 4 25.49 -6.38 -7.88
CA GLN A 4 24.58 -7.01 -8.83
C GLN A 4 24.27 -8.47 -8.45
N GLU A 5 25.26 -9.23 -7.99
CA GLU A 5 25.05 -10.62 -7.56
C GLU A 5 24.19 -10.68 -6.29
N GLN A 6 24.38 -9.75 -5.36
CA GLN A 6 23.55 -9.63 -4.16
C GLN A 6 22.11 -9.32 -4.52
N CYS A 7 21.87 -8.35 -5.39
CA CYS A 7 20.52 -8.01 -5.85
C CYS A 7 19.84 -9.17 -6.58
N ARG A 8 20.61 -9.97 -7.35
CA ARG A 8 20.06 -11.16 -8.03
C ARG A 8 19.69 -12.27 -7.05
N LYS A 9 20.47 -12.48 -5.99
CA LYS A 9 20.12 -13.42 -4.91
C LYS A 9 18.84 -12.99 -4.19
N LEU A 10 18.71 -11.71 -3.91
CA LEU A 10 17.54 -11.16 -3.28
C LEU A 10 16.30 -11.29 -4.19
N ALA A 11 16.42 -10.99 -5.48
CA ALA A 11 15.38 -11.20 -6.47
C ALA A 11 14.90 -12.67 -6.51
N ASN A 12 15.82 -13.63 -6.44
CA ASN A 12 15.46 -15.04 -6.40
C ASN A 12 14.73 -15.42 -5.11
N ARG A 13 15.13 -14.88 -3.95
CA ARG A 13 14.43 -15.11 -2.67
C ARG A 13 13.00 -14.56 -2.71
N ILE A 14 12.80 -13.34 -3.26
CA ILE A 14 11.47 -12.75 -3.45
C ILE A 14 10.60 -13.64 -4.34
N TYR A 15 11.14 -14.13 -5.45
CA TYR A 15 10.42 -15.03 -6.33
C TYR A 15 10.05 -16.36 -5.64
N GLU A 16 10.97 -16.95 -4.91
CA GLU A 16 10.74 -18.20 -4.18
C GLU A 16 9.72 -18.05 -3.06
N LEU A 17 9.72 -16.89 -2.38
CA LEU A 17 8.71 -16.57 -1.37
C LEU A 17 7.31 -16.48 -2.01
N ASP A 18 7.16 -15.78 -3.15
CA ASP A 18 5.89 -15.72 -3.87
C ASP A 18 5.37 -17.11 -4.24
N GLU A 19 6.25 -17.99 -4.71
CA GLU A 19 5.91 -19.39 -5.01
C GLU A 19 5.42 -20.16 -3.77
N LYS A 20 6.10 -20.02 -2.64
CA LYS A 20 5.74 -20.66 -1.38
C LYS A 20 4.39 -20.15 -0.86
N VAL A 21 4.23 -18.82 -0.84
CA VAL A 21 3.01 -18.16 -0.38
C VAL A 21 1.82 -18.56 -1.27
N TYR A 22 2.00 -18.56 -2.59
CA TYR A 22 0.96 -18.99 -3.52
C TYR A 22 0.52 -20.45 -3.30
N LYS A 23 1.49 -21.36 -3.15
CA LYS A 23 1.20 -22.78 -2.92
C LYS A 23 0.46 -23.02 -1.61
N THR A 24 0.81 -22.25 -0.57
CA THR A 24 0.26 -22.43 0.78
C THR A 24 -1.07 -21.70 0.97
N SER A 25 -1.25 -20.53 0.37
CA SER A 25 -2.46 -19.73 0.58
C SER A 25 -3.72 -20.36 -0.02
N GLY A 26 -3.58 -21.17 -1.08
CA GLY A 26 -4.73 -21.68 -1.83
C GLY A 26 -5.62 -20.54 -2.36
N SER A 27 -5.15 -19.31 -2.27
CA SER A 27 -5.93 -18.11 -2.59
C SER A 27 -6.21 -18.05 -4.09
N GLY A 28 -7.41 -17.60 -4.45
CA GLY A 28 -7.78 -17.33 -5.83
C GLY A 28 -7.03 -16.15 -6.47
N LEU A 29 -6.12 -15.49 -5.71
CA LEU A 29 -5.39 -14.32 -6.17
C LEU A 29 -4.28 -14.64 -7.19
N GLY A 30 -3.83 -15.90 -7.28
CA GLY A 30 -2.74 -16.31 -8.19
C GLY A 30 -1.37 -15.82 -7.68
N LYS A 31 -0.30 -16.18 -8.40
CA LYS A 31 1.06 -15.72 -8.10
C LYS A 31 1.22 -14.23 -8.38
N THR A 32 2.08 -13.55 -7.63
CA THR A 32 2.47 -12.18 -7.91
C THR A 32 3.24 -12.12 -9.22
N PHE A 33 4.22 -13.00 -9.37
CA PHE A 33 5.05 -13.05 -10.57
C PHE A 33 4.57 -14.15 -11.53
N THR A 34 4.14 -13.72 -12.72
CA THR A 34 3.71 -14.59 -13.81
C THR A 34 4.69 -14.51 -14.98
N GLY A 35 4.94 -15.65 -15.63
CA GLY A 35 5.83 -15.71 -16.77
C GLY A 35 7.07 -16.59 -16.56
N GLU A 36 8.03 -16.51 -17.46
CA GLU A 36 9.27 -17.29 -17.39
C GLU A 36 10.15 -16.80 -16.23
N LYS A 37 10.59 -17.74 -15.37
CA LYS A 37 11.39 -17.42 -14.17
C LYS A 37 12.58 -16.53 -14.46
N ALA A 38 13.36 -16.82 -15.51
CA ALA A 38 14.53 -16.02 -15.87
C ALA A 38 14.18 -14.54 -16.10
N ARG A 39 13.11 -14.28 -16.86
CA ARG A 39 12.65 -12.93 -17.17
C ARG A 39 12.13 -12.20 -15.92
N VAL A 40 11.43 -12.89 -15.03
CA VAL A 40 10.97 -12.33 -13.76
C VAL A 40 12.15 -11.93 -12.89
N LEU A 41 13.15 -12.81 -12.76
CA LEU A 41 14.37 -12.53 -11.98
C LEU A 41 15.16 -11.35 -12.55
N ASP A 42 15.28 -11.25 -13.87
CA ASP A 42 15.96 -10.12 -14.50
C ASP A 42 15.23 -8.80 -14.22
N ASN A 43 13.91 -8.78 -14.34
CA ASN A 43 13.08 -7.61 -14.02
C ASN A 43 13.18 -7.21 -12.55
N LEU A 44 13.07 -8.16 -11.62
CA LEU A 44 13.22 -7.91 -10.18
C LEU A 44 14.61 -7.38 -9.85
N THR A 45 15.65 -7.99 -10.42
CA THR A 45 17.03 -7.53 -10.22
C THR A 45 17.21 -6.09 -10.67
N VAL A 46 16.68 -5.73 -11.84
CA VAL A 46 16.69 -4.34 -12.34
C VAL A 46 15.92 -3.40 -11.41
N LEU A 47 14.77 -3.80 -10.91
CA LEU A 47 13.99 -2.99 -9.95
C LEU A 47 14.76 -2.76 -8.64
N ILE A 48 15.40 -3.79 -8.10
CA ILE A 48 16.19 -3.71 -6.87
C ILE A 48 17.41 -2.81 -7.06
N ILE A 49 18.13 -2.93 -8.17
CA ILE A 49 19.31 -2.10 -8.47
C ILE A 49 18.93 -0.64 -8.70
N SER A 50 17.87 -0.41 -9.47
CA SER A 50 17.49 0.94 -9.87
C SER A 50 16.82 1.74 -8.75
N ASN A 51 15.99 1.09 -7.95
CA ASN A 51 15.30 1.71 -6.82
C ASN A 51 14.72 0.63 -5.87
N PRO A 52 15.52 0.12 -4.93
CA PRO A 52 15.10 -0.96 -4.03
C PRO A 52 13.90 -0.59 -3.15
N GLN A 53 13.71 0.69 -2.85
CA GLN A 53 12.54 1.20 -2.13
C GLN A 53 11.51 1.86 -3.05
N GLY A 54 11.59 1.59 -4.35
CA GLY A 54 10.68 2.14 -5.33
C GLY A 54 9.27 1.59 -5.21
N HIS A 55 8.31 2.42 -5.62
CA HIS A 55 6.89 2.08 -5.60
C HIS A 55 6.56 0.73 -6.26
N LEU A 56 7.19 0.42 -7.41
CA LEU A 56 6.90 -0.83 -8.12
C LEU A 56 7.28 -2.06 -7.30
N LEU A 57 8.50 -2.09 -6.73
CA LEU A 57 8.93 -3.22 -5.91
C LEU A 57 8.09 -3.34 -4.63
N ARG A 58 7.72 -2.22 -4.01
CA ARG A 58 6.84 -2.22 -2.84
C ARG A 58 5.45 -2.78 -3.12
N SER A 59 4.85 -2.44 -4.26
CA SER A 59 3.54 -2.99 -4.64
C SER A 59 3.60 -4.51 -4.82
N GLU A 60 4.67 -5.02 -5.44
CA GLU A 60 4.88 -6.46 -5.58
C GLU A 60 5.06 -7.15 -4.22
N LEU A 61 5.89 -6.59 -3.35
CA LEU A 61 6.10 -7.10 -1.99
C LEU A 61 4.81 -7.02 -1.16
N ALA A 62 4.07 -5.92 -1.23
CA ALA A 62 2.79 -5.78 -0.54
C ALA A 62 1.79 -6.89 -0.93
N LEU A 63 1.75 -7.25 -2.22
CA LEU A 63 0.87 -8.31 -2.68
C LEU A 63 1.28 -9.68 -2.09
N ILE A 64 2.58 -9.99 -2.04
CA ILE A 64 3.09 -11.20 -1.38
C ILE A 64 2.74 -11.19 0.11
N GLY A 65 2.97 -10.06 0.81
CA GLY A 65 2.65 -9.91 2.23
C GLY A 65 1.17 -10.10 2.51
N ASN A 66 0.27 -9.51 1.70
CA ASN A 66 -1.17 -9.68 1.84
C ASN A 66 -1.59 -11.14 1.67
N MET A 67 -1.04 -11.84 0.66
CA MET A 67 -1.32 -13.28 0.47
C MET A 67 -0.80 -14.11 1.64
N ALA A 68 0.40 -13.83 2.15
CA ALA A 68 0.97 -14.52 3.29
C ALA A 68 0.09 -14.37 4.54
N ARG A 69 -0.42 -13.16 4.81
CA ARG A 69 -1.33 -12.88 5.94
C ARG A 69 -2.66 -13.61 5.82
N SER A 70 -3.14 -13.91 4.60
CA SER A 70 -4.39 -14.62 4.35
C SER A 70 -4.31 -16.13 4.57
N ILE A 71 -3.13 -16.71 4.81
CA ILE A 71 -2.93 -18.13 5.04
C ILE A 71 -3.61 -18.56 6.35
N ARG A 72 -4.47 -19.56 6.28
CA ARG A 72 -5.24 -20.05 7.44
C ARG A 72 -4.40 -20.83 8.44
N ASP A 73 -3.42 -21.60 7.95
CA ASP A 73 -2.48 -22.33 8.79
C ASP A 73 -1.57 -21.33 9.51
N LYS A 74 -1.64 -21.34 10.85
CA LYS A 74 -0.93 -20.37 11.70
C LYS A 74 0.59 -20.55 11.64
N ASP A 75 1.06 -21.79 11.61
CA ASP A 75 2.49 -22.08 11.66
C ASP A 75 3.13 -21.74 10.30
N ALA A 76 2.52 -22.21 9.20
CA ALA A 76 2.96 -21.88 7.85
C ALA A 76 2.91 -20.36 7.57
N ARG A 77 1.88 -19.67 8.07
CA ARG A 77 1.79 -18.21 7.98
C ARG A 77 2.91 -17.52 8.73
N HIS A 78 3.22 -17.98 9.95
CA HIS A 78 4.29 -17.42 10.78
C HIS A 78 5.65 -17.54 10.09
N ASP A 79 5.99 -18.73 9.61
CA ASP A 79 7.28 -19.00 8.93
C ASP A 79 7.45 -18.15 7.66
N LEU A 80 6.40 -18.03 6.85
CA LEU A 80 6.43 -17.24 5.62
C LEU A 80 6.51 -15.74 5.89
N LEU A 81 5.91 -15.24 6.98
CA LEU A 81 6.02 -13.85 7.37
C LEU A 81 7.39 -13.52 7.97
N ILE A 82 8.06 -14.46 8.64
CA ILE A 82 9.47 -14.28 9.04
C ILE A 82 10.33 -14.11 7.79
N GLU A 83 10.23 -15.02 6.81
CA GLU A 83 11.00 -14.93 5.56
C GLU A 83 10.69 -13.62 4.80
N TYR A 84 9.45 -13.19 4.80
CA TYR A 84 9.01 -11.91 4.21
C TYR A 84 9.67 -10.71 4.90
N ASN A 85 9.67 -10.67 6.23
CA ASN A 85 10.28 -9.59 6.99
C ASN A 85 11.81 -9.54 6.83
N ASP A 86 12.46 -10.70 6.77
CA ASP A 86 13.91 -10.78 6.49
C ASP A 86 14.26 -10.18 5.11
N ILE A 87 13.41 -10.41 4.11
CA ILE A 87 13.58 -9.80 2.78
C ILE A 87 13.39 -8.29 2.84
N LEU A 88 12.38 -7.80 3.58
CA LEU A 88 12.15 -6.36 3.75
C LEU A 88 13.32 -5.67 4.43
N GLU A 89 13.89 -6.30 5.48
CA GLU A 89 15.05 -5.78 6.19
C GLU A 89 16.29 -5.74 5.28
N GLU A 90 16.52 -6.78 4.47
CA GLU A 90 17.62 -6.79 3.51
C GLU A 90 17.47 -5.69 2.46
N ILE A 91 16.26 -5.45 1.95
CA ILE A 91 15.96 -4.34 1.03
C ILE A 91 16.20 -2.97 1.69
N ALA A 92 15.80 -2.81 2.96
CA ALA A 92 15.99 -1.59 3.71
C ALA A 92 17.47 -1.25 3.91
N ASN A 93 18.32 -2.27 4.04
CA ASN A 93 19.77 -2.13 4.24
C ASN A 93 20.57 -1.95 2.93
N LEU A 94 19.92 -2.04 1.76
CA LEU A 94 20.61 -1.75 0.49
C LEU A 94 20.99 -0.27 0.40
N PRO A 95 22.18 0.05 -0.15
CA PRO A 95 22.63 1.43 -0.25
C PRO A 95 21.67 2.26 -1.12
N MET A 96 21.12 3.29 -0.52
CA MET A 96 20.12 4.16 -1.14
C MET A 96 20.51 5.63 -1.02
N SER A 97 19.95 6.41 -1.92
CA SER A 97 19.99 7.87 -1.82
C SER A 97 19.06 8.45 -0.74
N PHE A 98 18.21 7.62 -0.13
CA PHE A 98 17.33 7.99 1.00
C PHE A 98 17.42 6.94 2.10
N GLY A 99 17.40 7.41 3.35
CA GLY A 99 17.50 6.57 4.54
C GLY A 99 16.47 5.44 4.54
N SER A 100 16.86 4.33 5.13
CA SER A 100 15.99 3.18 5.38
C SER A 100 14.72 3.63 6.12
N VAL A 101 13.60 3.06 5.72
CA VAL A 101 12.41 3.10 6.56
C VAL A 101 12.64 2.10 7.67
N ASP A 102 13.11 2.56 8.81
CA ASP A 102 13.16 1.70 9.98
C ASP A 102 11.73 1.30 10.35
N ILE A 103 11.52 -0.01 10.45
CA ILE A 103 10.24 -0.55 10.92
C ILE A 103 10.09 -0.13 12.38
N VAL A 104 9.01 0.58 12.67
CA VAL A 104 8.76 1.11 14.01
C VAL A 104 8.67 -0.01 15.02
N ASP A 105 9.41 0.13 16.11
CA ASP A 105 9.54 -0.85 17.17
C ASP A 105 8.20 -1.22 17.82
N LYS A 106 8.13 -2.43 18.38
CA LYS A 106 6.93 -3.04 19.01
C LYS A 106 6.37 -2.25 20.19
N ASP A 107 7.13 -1.30 20.73
CA ASP A 107 6.72 -0.42 21.84
C ASP A 107 5.62 0.59 21.49
N LEU A 108 5.24 0.72 20.22
CA LEU A 108 4.00 1.42 19.81
C LEU A 108 2.76 0.88 20.53
N ALA A 109 2.84 -0.35 21.02
CA ALA A 109 1.72 -1.02 21.67
C ALA A 109 1.27 -0.37 22.99
N ASP A 110 2.12 0.37 23.69
CA ASP A 110 1.86 0.85 25.05
C ASP A 110 1.48 2.33 25.16
N MET A 111 1.44 3.06 24.07
CA MET A 111 1.21 4.50 24.10
C MET A 111 -0.27 4.89 24.15
N ASN A 112 -0.60 5.58 25.19
CA ASN A 112 -1.95 5.94 25.60
C ASN A 112 -2.42 7.25 24.94
N SER A 113 -2.73 7.26 23.62
CA SER A 113 -3.30 8.43 23.00
C SER A 113 -4.43 8.04 22.04
N SER A 114 -5.62 8.49 22.32
CA SER A 114 -6.73 8.38 21.39
C SER A 114 -7.47 9.70 21.32
N ILE A 115 -7.33 10.37 20.22
CA ILE A 115 -8.12 11.56 19.86
C ILE A 115 -9.18 11.17 18.81
N LEU A 116 -8.99 10.05 18.13
CA LEU A 116 -9.88 9.62 17.05
C LEU A 116 -11.12 8.95 17.62
N ASN A 117 -12.22 9.70 17.65
CA ASN A 117 -13.50 9.23 18.18
C ASN A 117 -14.29 8.51 17.07
N LYS A 118 -13.75 7.41 16.55
CA LYS A 118 -14.43 6.52 15.62
C LYS A 118 -15.06 5.36 16.35
N ASN A 119 -16.34 5.15 16.16
CA ASN A 119 -17.06 4.03 16.77
C ASN A 119 -16.83 2.75 15.97
N PHE A 120 -15.69 2.12 16.17
CA PHE A 120 -15.45 0.75 15.71
C PHE A 120 -16.14 -0.22 16.66
N SER A 121 -16.95 -1.12 16.13
CA SER A 121 -17.50 -2.24 16.87
C SER A 121 -16.50 -3.41 16.89
N GLU A 122 -16.74 -4.39 17.77
CA GLU A 122 -15.93 -5.61 17.85
C GLU A 122 -15.87 -6.42 16.54
N LYS A 123 -16.81 -6.16 15.63
CA LYS A 123 -16.92 -6.84 14.34
C LYS A 123 -16.24 -6.09 13.21
N ASP A 124 -15.88 -4.84 13.43
CA ASP A 124 -15.26 -4.01 12.40
C ASP A 124 -13.76 -4.27 12.33
N HIS A 125 -13.25 -4.21 11.12
CA HIS A 125 -11.83 -4.26 10.85
C HIS A 125 -11.20 -2.87 10.94
N LEU A 126 -9.92 -2.83 11.28
CA LEU A 126 -9.14 -1.59 11.29
C LEU A 126 -8.82 -1.19 9.83
N VAL A 127 -9.51 -0.18 9.33
CA VAL A 127 -9.28 0.35 8.00
C VAL A 127 -8.71 1.76 8.08
N ILE A 128 -7.57 1.99 7.43
CA ILE A 128 -6.87 3.26 7.40
C ILE A 128 -6.76 3.74 5.95
N CYS A 129 -7.38 4.87 5.65
CA CYS A 129 -7.31 5.51 4.34
C CYS A 129 -6.24 6.59 4.35
N ILE A 130 -5.20 6.48 3.53
CA ILE A 130 -4.14 7.48 3.44
C ILE A 130 -4.16 8.18 2.10
N SER A 131 -4.44 9.49 2.12
CA SER A 131 -4.21 10.42 1.01
C SER A 131 -2.91 11.18 1.20
N ARG A 132 -2.22 11.55 0.12
CA ARG A 132 -0.88 12.17 0.23
C ARG A 132 -0.55 13.07 -0.94
N SER A 133 0.08 14.20 -0.67
CA SER A 133 0.71 15.05 -1.70
C SER A 133 1.87 14.31 -2.38
N HIS A 134 2.06 14.49 -3.69
CA HIS A 134 3.17 13.84 -4.40
C HIS A 134 4.53 14.30 -3.88
N GLY A 135 5.39 13.37 -3.56
CA GLY A 135 6.72 13.65 -2.99
C GLY A 135 6.75 13.89 -1.48
N SER A 136 5.63 13.74 -0.75
CA SER A 136 5.56 13.89 0.71
C SER A 136 6.03 12.66 1.51
N ALA A 137 6.57 11.64 0.89
CA ALA A 137 6.84 10.34 1.52
C ALA A 137 5.59 9.58 2.03
N GLY A 138 4.38 10.05 1.71
CA GLY A 138 3.18 9.43 2.24
C GLY A 138 2.98 7.97 1.85
N THR A 139 3.49 7.55 0.68
CA THR A 139 3.46 6.13 0.27
C THR A 139 4.42 5.29 1.13
N ASP A 140 5.61 5.82 1.42
CA ASP A 140 6.60 5.19 2.28
C ASP A 140 6.07 5.03 3.70
N ILE A 141 5.48 6.09 4.25
CA ILE A 141 4.85 6.10 5.58
C ILE A 141 3.70 5.09 5.63
N GLY A 142 2.84 5.05 4.60
CA GLY A 142 1.71 4.11 4.56
C GLY A 142 2.15 2.66 4.51
N PHE A 143 3.19 2.34 3.74
CA PHE A 143 3.74 0.99 3.68
C PHE A 143 4.41 0.60 5.01
N ALA A 144 5.27 1.45 5.56
CA ALA A 144 5.93 1.20 6.84
C ALA A 144 4.92 1.04 7.99
N LEU A 145 3.84 1.82 7.98
CA LEU A 145 2.76 1.70 8.96
C LEU A 145 2.03 0.34 8.83
N ALA A 146 1.78 -0.14 7.60
CA ALA A 146 1.15 -1.44 7.39
C ALA A 146 2.02 -2.59 7.95
N GLU A 147 3.32 -2.51 7.71
CA GLU A 147 4.27 -3.50 8.26
C GLU A 147 4.35 -3.42 9.80
N ALA A 148 4.42 -2.20 10.38
CA ALA A 148 4.47 -2.01 11.82
C ALA A 148 3.19 -2.51 12.53
N LEU A 149 2.03 -2.39 11.89
CA LEU A 149 0.75 -2.86 12.41
C LEU A 149 0.44 -4.32 12.03
N HIS A 150 1.26 -4.94 11.18
CA HIS A 150 1.03 -6.28 10.61
C HIS A 150 -0.33 -6.43 9.93
N ILE A 151 -0.73 -5.40 9.17
CA ILE A 151 -1.99 -5.37 8.42
C ILE A 151 -1.72 -5.23 6.92
N ASN A 152 -2.74 -5.52 6.11
CA ASN A 152 -2.61 -5.53 4.67
C ASN A 152 -2.49 -4.11 4.08
N TYR A 153 -1.75 -3.99 2.96
CA TYR A 153 -1.51 -2.74 2.26
C TYR A 153 -2.06 -2.79 0.83
N TYR A 154 -2.85 -1.79 0.45
CA TYR A 154 -3.47 -1.69 -0.86
C TYR A 154 -3.24 -0.31 -1.48
N ASP A 155 -2.48 -0.26 -2.54
CA ASP A 155 -2.40 0.89 -3.43
C ASP A 155 -3.12 0.62 -4.76
N GLU A 156 -3.11 1.60 -5.67
CA GLU A 156 -3.72 1.45 -7.00
C GLU A 156 -3.17 0.25 -7.78
N SER A 157 -1.88 -0.04 -7.65
CA SER A 157 -1.23 -1.15 -8.35
C SER A 157 -1.71 -2.50 -7.82
N VAL A 158 -1.73 -2.67 -6.51
CA VAL A 158 -2.21 -3.90 -5.85
C VAL A 158 -3.69 -4.15 -6.17
N LEU A 159 -4.53 -3.12 -6.05
CA LEU A 159 -5.96 -3.23 -6.38
C LEU A 159 -6.17 -3.64 -7.85
N ASN A 160 -5.43 -3.02 -8.78
CA ASN A 160 -5.54 -3.38 -10.20
C ASN A 160 -5.08 -4.80 -10.47
N GLN A 161 -3.99 -5.25 -9.85
CA GLN A 161 -3.53 -6.63 -10.02
C GLN A 161 -4.57 -7.66 -9.54
N ILE A 162 -5.26 -7.39 -8.42
CA ILE A 162 -6.34 -8.23 -7.94
C ILE A 162 -7.50 -8.26 -8.95
N LEU A 163 -7.91 -7.10 -9.44
CA LEU A 163 -8.99 -6.99 -10.43
C LEU A 163 -8.64 -7.68 -11.74
N ASP A 164 -7.41 -7.50 -12.24
CA ASP A 164 -6.96 -8.14 -13.48
C ASP A 164 -6.92 -9.68 -13.36
N ARG A 165 -6.56 -10.20 -12.17
CA ARG A 165 -6.61 -11.64 -11.89
C ARG A 165 -8.04 -12.18 -11.81
N ARG A 166 -8.97 -11.40 -11.23
CA ARG A 166 -10.40 -11.75 -11.25
C ARG A 166 -10.93 -11.78 -12.67
N ASP A 167 -10.58 -10.80 -13.51
CA ASP A 167 -10.95 -10.77 -14.92
C ASP A 167 -10.36 -11.97 -15.68
N ALA A 168 -9.09 -12.28 -15.47
CA ALA A 168 -8.46 -13.45 -16.12
C ALA A 168 -9.14 -14.77 -15.72
N LYS A 169 -9.61 -14.88 -14.48
CA LYS A 169 -10.37 -16.06 -14.01
C LYS A 169 -11.77 -16.12 -14.63
N GLU A 170 -12.44 -14.97 -14.78
CA GLU A 170 -13.81 -14.89 -15.32
C GLU A 170 -13.82 -15.03 -16.85
N PHE A 171 -12.91 -14.38 -17.56
CA PHE A 171 -12.88 -14.31 -19.03
C PHE A 171 -11.82 -15.24 -19.66
N GLY A 172 -11.00 -15.92 -18.88
CA GLY A 172 -9.93 -16.81 -19.35
C GLY A 172 -8.80 -16.06 -20.05
N SER A 173 -8.02 -16.77 -20.88
CA SER A 173 -6.90 -16.19 -21.65
C SER A 173 -7.32 -15.11 -22.67
N ASP A 174 -8.60 -14.98 -22.93
CA ASP A 174 -9.18 -14.00 -23.86
C ASP A 174 -9.61 -12.69 -23.19
N ALA A 175 -9.26 -12.48 -21.92
CA ALA A 175 -9.57 -11.25 -21.18
C ALA A 175 -9.16 -9.96 -21.93
N THR A 176 -8.06 -10.01 -22.69
CA THR A 176 -7.60 -8.89 -23.53
C THR A 176 -8.44 -8.66 -24.80
N LYS A 177 -9.23 -9.66 -25.20
CA LYS A 177 -10.10 -9.61 -26.39
C LYS A 177 -11.53 -9.22 -26.06
N VAL A 178 -11.90 -9.21 -24.78
CA VAL A 178 -13.23 -8.77 -24.35
C VAL A 178 -13.39 -7.29 -24.69
N SER A 179 -14.48 -6.95 -25.38
CA SER A 179 -14.73 -5.54 -25.76
C SER A 179 -14.80 -4.66 -24.53
N ASP A 180 -14.29 -3.44 -24.61
CA ASP A 180 -14.33 -2.44 -23.53
C ASP A 180 -15.78 -2.23 -23.03
N PHE A 181 -16.77 -2.34 -23.90
CA PHE A 181 -18.18 -2.26 -23.52
C PHE A 181 -18.60 -3.39 -22.56
N LYS A 182 -18.26 -4.64 -22.86
CA LYS A 182 -18.56 -5.78 -22.01
C LYS A 182 -17.77 -5.72 -20.69
N ARG A 183 -16.49 -5.36 -20.79
CA ARG A 183 -15.58 -5.28 -19.64
C ARG A 183 -15.95 -4.16 -18.66
N TYR A 184 -16.41 -3.04 -19.17
CA TYR A 184 -16.71 -1.85 -18.38
C TYR A 184 -18.21 -1.50 -18.30
N HIS A 185 -19.07 -2.40 -18.73
CA HIS A 185 -20.52 -2.21 -18.67
C HIS A 185 -21.00 -0.88 -19.30
N GLY A 186 -20.37 -0.45 -20.38
CA GLY A 186 -20.66 0.80 -21.08
C GLY A 186 -20.12 2.08 -20.41
N LEU A 187 -19.41 1.97 -19.29
CA LEU A 187 -18.75 3.10 -18.63
C LEU A 187 -17.45 3.49 -19.33
N SER A 188 -16.98 4.71 -19.08
CA SER A 188 -15.60 5.06 -19.43
C SER A 188 -14.60 4.20 -18.64
N LYS A 189 -13.38 3.99 -19.18
CA LYS A 189 -12.34 3.24 -18.47
C LYS A 189 -12.05 3.83 -17.08
N LYS A 190 -12.10 5.16 -16.95
CA LYS A 190 -11.89 5.88 -15.70
C LYS A 190 -12.99 5.58 -14.68
N ASP A 191 -14.25 5.67 -15.10
CA ASP A 191 -15.39 5.44 -14.22
C ASP A 191 -15.50 3.96 -13.83
N ALA A 192 -15.35 3.06 -14.80
CA ALA A 192 -15.33 1.63 -14.53
C ALA A 192 -14.22 1.21 -13.57
N SER A 193 -13.01 1.76 -13.74
CA SER A 193 -11.90 1.52 -12.81
C SER A 193 -12.24 2.02 -11.40
N PHE A 194 -12.82 3.22 -11.28
CA PHE A 194 -13.25 3.75 -9.99
C PHE A 194 -14.28 2.84 -9.31
N PHE A 195 -15.36 2.48 -10.00
CA PHE A 195 -16.42 1.65 -9.40
C PHE A 195 -15.91 0.26 -9.01
N ARG A 196 -15.09 -0.36 -9.84
CA ARG A 196 -14.52 -1.68 -9.56
C ARG A 196 -13.57 -1.67 -8.37
N GLN A 197 -12.69 -0.68 -8.30
CA GLN A 197 -11.79 -0.49 -7.16
C GLN A 197 -12.57 -0.15 -5.89
N SER A 198 -13.60 0.68 -5.98
CA SER A 198 -14.47 1.02 -4.84
C SER A 198 -15.20 -0.20 -4.30
N ALA A 199 -15.74 -1.05 -5.17
CA ALA A 199 -16.39 -2.30 -4.77
C ALA A 199 -15.40 -3.25 -4.07
N LEU A 200 -14.19 -3.40 -4.62
CA LEU A 200 -13.13 -4.22 -4.03
C LEU A 200 -12.68 -3.67 -2.66
N ILE A 201 -12.50 -2.35 -2.53
CA ILE A 201 -12.14 -1.70 -1.26
C ILE A 201 -13.21 -1.97 -0.19
N CYS A 202 -14.49 -1.86 -0.54
CA CYS A 202 -15.59 -2.14 0.39
C CYS A 202 -15.69 -3.62 0.79
N GLU A 203 -15.35 -4.53 -0.13
CA GLU A 203 -15.28 -5.98 0.14
C GLU A 203 -14.16 -6.26 1.14
N LEU A 204 -12.93 -5.83 0.84
CA LEU A 204 -11.75 -6.03 1.69
C LEU A 204 -11.93 -5.40 3.08
N ALA A 205 -12.50 -4.21 3.16
CA ALA A 205 -12.73 -3.52 4.42
C ALA A 205 -13.67 -4.25 5.39
N LYS A 206 -14.48 -5.19 4.89
CA LYS A 206 -15.35 -6.05 5.70
C LYS A 206 -14.71 -7.36 6.11
N GLU A 207 -13.58 -7.70 5.52
CA GLU A 207 -12.94 -9.01 5.69
C GLU A 207 -11.64 -8.95 6.46
N GLU A 208 -10.94 -7.78 6.46
CA GLU A 208 -9.60 -7.70 7.00
C GLU A 208 -9.17 -6.29 7.43
N ASP A 209 -8.16 -6.24 8.30
CA ASP A 209 -7.48 -5.02 8.70
C ASP A 209 -6.56 -4.56 7.57
N MET A 210 -6.63 -3.28 7.18
CA MET A 210 -5.88 -2.81 6.00
C MET A 210 -5.55 -1.33 5.98
N ILE A 211 -4.53 -0.98 5.20
CA ILE A 211 -4.27 0.38 4.74
C ILE A 211 -4.61 0.50 3.27
N VAL A 212 -5.36 1.54 2.90
CA VAL A 212 -5.67 1.87 1.51
C VAL A 212 -5.05 3.21 1.14
N MET A 213 -4.26 3.21 0.07
CA MET A 213 -3.55 4.40 -0.42
C MET A 213 -4.32 5.11 -1.52
N GLY A 214 -4.95 6.23 -1.17
CA GLY A 214 -5.69 7.09 -2.11
C GLY A 214 -7.02 6.49 -2.59
N ARG A 215 -7.33 6.61 -3.90
CA ARG A 215 -8.54 6.10 -4.59
C ARG A 215 -9.87 6.66 -4.07
N ALA A 216 -9.81 7.78 -3.32
CA ALA A 216 -10.96 8.34 -2.60
C ALA A 216 -11.63 7.32 -1.65
N ALA A 217 -10.82 6.40 -1.10
CA ALA A 217 -11.31 5.33 -0.25
C ALA A 217 -12.03 5.85 1.00
N ASP A 218 -11.58 6.96 1.56
CA ASP A 218 -12.22 7.70 2.66
C ASP A 218 -13.68 8.05 2.35
N VAL A 219 -13.93 8.56 1.14
CA VAL A 219 -15.30 8.94 0.72
C VAL A 219 -16.12 7.71 0.35
N VAL A 220 -15.51 6.73 -0.31
CA VAL A 220 -16.17 5.47 -0.68
C VAL A 220 -16.67 4.73 0.56
N LEU A 221 -15.82 4.58 1.58
CA LEU A 221 -16.16 3.87 2.81
C LEU A 221 -17.16 4.67 3.66
N THR A 222 -17.05 6.00 3.69
CA THR A 222 -18.05 6.87 4.32
C THR A 222 -19.43 6.65 3.70
N GLY A 223 -19.53 6.61 2.37
CA GLY A 223 -20.77 6.37 1.64
C GLY A 223 -21.40 4.99 1.89
N GLN A 224 -20.59 4.02 2.33
CA GLN A 224 -21.04 2.67 2.69
C GLN A 224 -21.18 2.47 4.20
N HIS A 225 -21.01 3.51 5.01
CA HIS A 225 -21.05 3.46 6.47
C HIS A 225 -20.04 2.46 7.08
N ILE A 226 -18.91 2.24 6.41
CA ILE A 226 -17.83 1.38 6.90
C ILE A 226 -16.87 2.23 7.75
N PRO A 227 -16.66 1.89 9.03
CA PRO A 227 -15.74 2.61 9.90
C PRO A 227 -14.31 2.59 9.35
N HIS A 228 -13.65 3.73 9.34
CA HIS A 228 -12.28 3.87 8.87
C HIS A 228 -11.65 5.13 9.48
N ILE A 229 -10.32 5.20 9.41
CA ILE A 229 -9.53 6.38 9.80
C ILE A 229 -8.97 6.99 8.53
N SER A 230 -9.20 8.29 8.32
CA SER A 230 -8.72 9.02 7.15
C SER A 230 -7.53 9.92 7.51
N ILE A 231 -6.42 9.76 6.78
CA ILE A 231 -5.17 10.49 7.04
C ILE A 231 -4.71 11.21 5.77
N TYR A 232 -4.26 12.45 5.91
CA TYR A 232 -3.61 13.18 4.83
C TYR A 232 -2.16 13.48 5.17
N ILE A 233 -1.24 13.02 4.32
CA ILE A 233 0.19 13.25 4.48
C ILE A 233 0.68 14.27 3.45
N THR A 234 1.25 15.36 3.93
CA THR A 234 1.76 16.44 3.09
C THR A 234 3.17 16.83 3.47
N ALA A 235 3.79 17.70 2.68
CA ALA A 235 5.02 18.40 2.99
C ALA A 235 5.08 19.71 2.17
N PRO A 236 5.89 20.70 2.60
CA PRO A 236 6.10 21.93 1.85
C PRO A 236 6.55 21.63 0.42
N PHE A 237 6.04 22.39 -0.55
CA PHE A 237 6.29 22.17 -1.97
C PHE A 237 7.77 22.03 -2.32
N ALA A 238 8.61 22.93 -1.77
CA ALA A 238 10.06 22.91 -2.02
C ALA A 238 10.74 21.61 -1.52
N ILE A 239 10.29 21.07 -0.39
CA ILE A 239 10.79 19.80 0.17
C ILE A 239 10.40 18.64 -0.74
N ARG A 240 9.15 18.63 -1.19
CA ARG A 240 8.64 17.60 -2.11
C ARG A 240 9.37 17.62 -3.45
N VAL A 241 9.64 18.80 -3.99
CA VAL A 241 10.43 18.99 -5.21
C VAL A 241 11.85 18.45 -5.03
N ARG A 242 12.54 18.83 -3.94
CA ARG A 242 13.89 18.33 -3.63
C ARG A 242 13.91 16.81 -3.55
N ARG A 243 12.98 16.21 -2.83
CA ARG A 243 12.85 14.78 -2.73
C ARG A 243 12.66 14.11 -4.11
N MET A 244 11.86 14.69 -5.00
CA MET A 244 11.70 14.17 -6.36
C MET A 244 12.93 14.32 -7.25
N MET A 245 13.70 15.40 -7.08
CA MET A 245 15.00 15.55 -7.75
C MET A 245 15.94 14.40 -7.39
N GLU A 246 16.04 14.11 -6.11
CA GLU A 246 16.93 13.08 -5.59
C GLU A 246 16.44 11.66 -5.96
N LEU A 247 15.15 11.33 -5.71
CA LEU A 247 14.57 10.01 -5.99
C LEU A 247 14.54 9.63 -7.47
N LYS A 248 14.37 10.61 -8.34
CA LYS A 248 14.16 10.38 -9.77
C LYS A 248 15.33 10.87 -10.63
N ASN A 249 16.39 11.38 -9.99
CA ASN A 249 17.53 12.01 -10.67
C ASN A 249 17.08 13.08 -11.69
N LEU A 250 16.18 13.99 -11.26
CA LEU A 250 15.60 15.03 -12.07
C LEU A 250 16.26 16.38 -11.80
N ASP A 251 16.29 17.23 -12.82
CA ASP A 251 16.59 18.65 -12.61
C ASP A 251 15.43 19.37 -11.90
N LEU A 252 15.69 20.58 -11.41
CA LEU A 252 14.71 21.38 -10.65
C LEU A 252 13.43 21.62 -11.45
N LYS A 253 13.53 21.96 -12.74
CA LYS A 253 12.36 22.23 -13.61
C LYS A 253 11.52 21.00 -13.82
N GLN A 254 12.17 19.87 -14.09
CA GLN A 254 11.51 18.57 -14.27
C GLN A 254 10.79 18.15 -12.99
N ALA A 255 11.43 18.28 -11.82
CA ALA A 255 10.84 17.93 -10.53
C ALA A 255 9.65 18.82 -10.18
N ILE A 256 9.74 20.14 -10.40
CA ILE A 256 8.60 21.06 -10.23
C ILE A 256 7.42 20.64 -11.08
N ASN A 257 7.66 20.37 -12.36
CA ASN A 257 6.62 19.96 -13.30
C ASN A 257 5.99 18.62 -12.89
N LEU A 258 6.81 17.66 -12.46
CA LEU A 258 6.33 16.36 -11.99
C LEU A 258 5.41 16.52 -10.79
N VAL A 259 5.86 17.23 -9.74
CA VAL A 259 5.07 17.41 -8.51
C VAL A 259 3.75 18.10 -8.81
N ARG A 260 3.75 19.18 -9.58
CA ARG A 260 2.53 19.89 -9.97
C ARG A 260 1.57 19.03 -10.78
N LYS A 261 2.09 18.32 -11.77
CA LYS A 261 1.30 17.42 -12.63
C LYS A 261 0.64 16.31 -11.83
N MET A 262 1.36 15.71 -10.89
CA MET A 262 0.83 14.61 -10.08
C MET A 262 -0.18 15.10 -9.05
N ASP A 263 0.07 16.23 -8.39
CA ASP A 263 -0.90 16.84 -7.47
C ASP A 263 -2.19 17.20 -8.21
N HIS A 264 -2.09 17.81 -9.39
CA HIS A 264 -3.27 18.14 -10.21
C HIS A 264 -4.06 16.87 -10.61
N LYS A 265 -3.36 15.82 -11.03
CA LYS A 265 -3.99 14.52 -11.34
C LYS A 265 -4.76 13.96 -10.13
N HIS A 266 -4.21 14.06 -8.92
CA HIS A 266 -4.86 13.61 -7.70
C HIS A 266 -6.08 14.50 -7.35
N GLN A 267 -5.95 15.81 -7.49
CA GLN A 267 -7.05 16.76 -7.28
C GLN A 267 -8.21 16.50 -8.22
N ASP A 268 -7.94 16.36 -9.53
CA ASP A 268 -8.95 16.09 -10.55
C ASP A 268 -9.65 14.74 -10.31
N TYR A 269 -8.86 13.72 -9.96
CA TYR A 269 -9.42 12.41 -9.63
C TYR A 269 -10.37 12.49 -8.44
N TYR A 270 -9.89 13.03 -7.32
CA TYR A 270 -10.66 13.12 -6.08
C TYR A 270 -11.91 13.97 -6.28
N HIS A 271 -11.76 15.15 -6.88
CA HIS A 271 -12.91 16.04 -7.16
C HIS A 271 -13.94 15.42 -8.12
N SER A 272 -13.49 14.74 -9.17
CA SER A 272 -14.39 14.13 -10.17
C SER A 272 -15.34 13.11 -9.55
N PHE A 273 -14.88 12.34 -8.55
CA PHE A 273 -15.66 11.27 -7.95
C PHE A 273 -16.32 11.63 -6.62
N THR A 274 -15.86 12.69 -5.95
CA THR A 274 -16.33 13.03 -4.60
C THR A 274 -17.00 14.40 -4.53
N GLY A 275 -16.74 15.28 -5.49
CA GLY A 275 -17.13 16.69 -5.44
C GLY A 275 -16.35 17.51 -4.39
N LYS A 276 -15.50 16.88 -3.58
CA LYS A 276 -14.76 17.50 -2.49
C LYS A 276 -13.40 18.03 -2.95
N ARG A 277 -12.84 18.95 -2.15
CA ARG A 277 -11.49 19.46 -2.37
C ARG A 277 -10.46 18.51 -1.77
N TRP A 278 -9.56 17.96 -2.61
CA TRP A 278 -8.48 17.11 -2.16
C TRP A 278 -7.47 17.88 -1.29
N GLY A 279 -7.02 17.26 -0.19
CA GLY A 279 -6.06 17.87 0.73
C GLY A 279 -6.64 18.95 1.65
N ASP A 280 -7.95 19.15 1.63
CA ASP A 280 -8.62 20.02 2.59
C ASP A 280 -8.72 19.29 3.94
N ALA A 281 -8.10 19.87 4.98
CA ALA A 281 -7.95 19.25 6.30
C ALA A 281 -9.29 18.81 6.92
N ILE A 282 -10.40 19.48 6.60
CA ILE A 282 -11.75 19.13 7.07
C ILE A 282 -12.20 17.74 6.63
N ASN A 283 -11.62 17.19 5.56
CA ASN A 283 -11.98 15.88 5.03
C ASN A 283 -11.24 14.71 5.69
N TYR A 284 -10.28 14.99 6.58
CA TYR A 284 -9.39 13.97 7.16
C TYR A 284 -9.41 14.02 8.69
N ASP A 285 -9.30 12.85 9.33
CA ASP A 285 -9.22 12.75 10.78
C ASP A 285 -7.85 13.22 11.31
N LEU A 286 -6.80 13.07 10.48
CA LEU A 286 -5.44 13.49 10.80
C LEU A 286 -4.73 14.04 9.57
N CYS A 287 -4.05 15.18 9.73
CA CYS A 287 -3.16 15.73 8.71
C CYS A 287 -1.74 15.83 9.27
N ILE A 288 -0.76 15.27 8.53
CA ILE A 288 0.65 15.26 8.94
C ILE A 288 1.52 15.98 7.91
N ASN A 289 2.40 16.84 8.41
CA ASN A 289 3.50 17.38 7.64
C ASN A 289 4.75 16.51 7.83
N SER A 290 5.00 15.59 6.91
CA SER A 290 6.11 14.65 6.97
C SER A 290 7.49 15.31 6.91
N ALA A 291 7.59 16.55 6.46
CA ALA A 291 8.85 17.30 6.49
C ALA A 291 9.28 17.72 7.90
N CYS A 292 8.33 17.76 8.86
CA CYS A 292 8.62 18.07 10.25
C CYS A 292 9.08 16.85 11.05
N TYR A 293 8.58 15.66 10.67
CA TYR A 293 8.74 14.44 11.47
C TYR A 293 9.60 13.38 10.79
N GLY A 294 9.84 13.48 9.47
CA GLY A 294 10.42 12.38 8.71
C GLY A 294 9.45 11.22 8.53
N ILE A 295 9.94 10.06 8.11
CA ILE A 295 9.13 8.87 7.87
C ILE A 295 8.82 8.18 9.19
N ASP A 296 9.84 7.87 9.98
CA ASP A 296 9.77 7.05 11.18
C ASP A 296 8.90 7.69 12.27
N GLU A 297 9.16 8.95 12.62
CA GLU A 297 8.34 9.67 13.57
C GLU A 297 6.89 9.86 13.08
N SER A 298 6.68 10.00 11.77
CA SER A 298 5.32 10.05 11.21
C SER A 298 4.60 8.73 11.41
N VAL A 299 5.25 7.61 11.19
CA VAL A 299 4.69 6.26 11.41
C VAL A 299 4.39 6.06 12.91
N GLU A 300 5.34 6.42 13.78
CA GLU A 300 5.15 6.34 15.23
C GLU A 300 3.98 7.21 15.70
N LEU A 301 3.90 8.46 15.23
CA LEU A 301 2.82 9.38 15.58
C LEU A 301 1.44 8.84 15.14
N ILE A 302 1.34 8.32 13.92
CA ILE A 302 0.11 7.71 13.41
C ILE A 302 -0.20 6.44 14.24
N GLY A 303 0.78 5.59 14.47
CA GLY A 303 0.63 4.37 15.25
C GLY A 303 0.11 4.65 16.67
N ARG A 304 0.64 5.69 17.35
CA ARG A 304 0.15 6.12 18.67
C ARG A 304 -1.32 6.50 18.64
N LEU A 305 -1.77 7.22 17.62
CA LEU A 305 -3.17 7.64 17.47
C LEU A 305 -4.10 6.47 17.21
N ILE A 306 -3.65 5.50 16.40
CA ILE A 306 -4.45 4.35 15.97
C ILE A 306 -4.47 3.25 17.02
N ASN A 307 -3.40 3.07 17.77
CA ASN A 307 -3.16 1.90 18.63
C ASN A 307 -4.28 1.66 19.66
N ARG A 308 -4.91 2.70 20.16
CA ARG A 308 -6.06 2.54 21.07
C ARG A 308 -7.26 1.96 20.35
N GLN A 309 -7.48 2.31 19.10
CA GLN A 309 -8.58 1.79 18.28
C GLN A 309 -8.31 0.33 17.90
N ALA A 310 -7.09 0.01 17.45
CA ALA A 310 -6.67 -1.36 17.17
C ALA A 310 -6.76 -2.27 18.41
N LYS A 311 -6.38 -1.78 19.60
CA LYS A 311 -6.53 -2.52 20.87
C LYS A 311 -7.99 -2.79 21.23
N LEU A 312 -8.91 -1.90 20.91
CA LEU A 312 -10.35 -2.13 21.13
C LEU A 312 -10.88 -3.21 20.19
N VAL A 313 -10.40 -3.25 18.95
CA VAL A 313 -10.78 -4.28 17.96
C VAL A 313 -10.18 -5.66 18.31
N HIS A 314 -8.91 -5.70 18.76
CA HIS A 314 -8.21 -6.98 19.03
C HIS A 314 -8.43 -7.53 20.44
N ARG A 315 -8.67 -6.68 21.45
CA ARG A 315 -8.83 -7.11 22.85
C ARG A 315 -9.99 -8.08 23.06
N ASN A 316 -10.97 -8.06 22.16
CA ASN A 316 -12.13 -8.93 22.21
C ASN A 316 -11.97 -10.22 21.39
N LYS A 317 -10.93 -10.34 20.54
CA LYS A 317 -10.60 -11.60 19.84
C LYS A 317 -9.88 -12.61 20.71
N ASP A 318 -9.17 -12.17 21.74
CA ASP A 318 -8.38 -13.03 22.66
C ASP A 318 -9.15 -13.49 23.91
N THR A 319 -10.38 -13.02 24.10
CA THR A 319 -11.23 -13.35 25.27
C THR A 319 -12.38 -14.30 24.93
N LYS A 320 -12.35 -14.94 23.78
CA LYS A 320 -13.21 -16.05 23.39
C LYS A 320 -12.34 -17.23 22.93
#